data_fcc862dee311a73584686367ef61cdb3
#
_entry.id   fcc862dee311a73584686367ef61cdb3
#
_cell.length_a   1.000
_cell.length_b   1.000
_cell.length_c   1.000
_cell.angle_alpha   90.00
_cell.angle_beta   90.00
_cell.angle_gamma   90.00
#
_symmetry.space_group_name_H-M   'P 1'
#
loop_
_entity.id
_entity.type
_entity.pdbx_description
1 polymer ?
#
loop_
_entity_poly.entity_id
_entity_poly.type
_entity_poly.pdbx_seq_one_letter_code
_entity_poly.pdbx_strand_id
1 'polypeptide(L)'
;MNTFEINRVLERFDVDPDRGFLPPEDPLERMPARWSAWDQLGSDLSALIAIGTARRAIRELPDVDTDDLRNPAELRRAMLLLSVFGNAHVFCEPDPGLRLPAGLCRAWNAVANRLERPMIIAHASIVLHNWRRLDPSGPIVAENLRALQCFRGGPDEEWFYLLTAEIEATGARALPALVGLRLAIDRNRHDGVAEHLDHVSETILEMTRVLERMEERCRHAVFYRRIRPFLSGWPEPGVVYEGIDSEPVTLHGGSAAQSSLLNAFDAALSVPHEHPGTRPFLQAMRRYMPPRHRRFIEWLEEGDSLRTVVEDDGRLAARYDECIDGLVRFRRTHQQITMRYITGQAPDRDRAIGTGGTDYADFLRRTRIETSDRRLH
;
A
#
# COMPACT_ATOMS: atom_id res chain seq x y z
N MET A 1 -13.75 25.26 -10.01
CA MET A 1 -13.27 25.31 -8.62
C MET A 1 -11.83 25.82 -8.60
N ASN A 2 -11.35 26.47 -7.50
CA ASN A 2 -10.00 27.04 -7.48
C ASN A 2 -8.97 25.97 -7.10
N THR A 3 -7.96 25.73 -7.97
CA THR A 3 -6.86 24.79 -7.76
C THR A 3 -6.13 25.02 -6.42
N PHE A 4 -6.00 26.27 -5.99
CA PHE A 4 -5.39 26.60 -4.70
C PHE A 4 -6.12 25.99 -3.50
N GLU A 5 -7.44 25.98 -3.54
CA GLU A 5 -8.25 25.38 -2.47
C GLU A 5 -8.13 23.85 -2.44
N ILE A 6 -8.14 23.21 -3.61
CA ILE A 6 -7.96 21.77 -3.75
C ILE A 6 -6.58 21.36 -3.16
N ASN A 7 -5.52 22.08 -3.53
CA ASN A 7 -4.17 21.79 -3.05
C ASN A 7 -4.07 21.95 -1.52
N ARG A 8 -4.69 22.98 -0.95
CA ARG A 8 -4.73 23.15 0.52
C ARG A 8 -5.42 21.99 1.24
N VAL A 9 -6.47 21.41 0.63
CA VAL A 9 -7.12 20.23 1.20
C VAL A 9 -6.17 19.03 1.15
N LEU A 10 -5.52 18.76 0.01
CA LEU A 10 -4.57 17.66 -0.15
C LEU A 10 -3.41 17.78 0.86
N GLU A 11 -2.76 18.93 0.94
CA GLU A 11 -1.66 19.21 1.86
C GLU A 11 -2.02 18.99 3.33
N ARG A 12 -3.24 19.34 3.75
CA ARG A 12 -3.77 19.10 5.11
C ARG A 12 -3.66 17.62 5.50
N PHE A 13 -3.77 16.73 4.53
CA PHE A 13 -3.79 15.29 4.73
C PHE A 13 -2.48 14.58 4.32
N ASP A 14 -1.39 15.32 4.10
CA ASP A 14 -0.10 14.79 3.63
C ASP A 14 -0.24 14.07 2.27
N VAL A 15 -1.09 14.63 1.40
CA VAL A 15 -1.31 14.18 0.02
C VAL A 15 -0.70 15.23 -0.91
N ASP A 16 0.28 14.83 -1.71
CA ASP A 16 0.92 15.70 -2.66
C ASP A 16 0.03 15.92 -3.90
N PRO A 17 -0.15 17.16 -4.40
CA PRO A 17 -1.00 17.43 -5.56
C PRO A 17 -0.60 16.68 -6.85
N ASP A 18 0.70 16.42 -7.03
CA ASP A 18 1.24 15.78 -8.22
C ASP A 18 1.55 14.29 -8.01
N ARG A 19 1.95 13.90 -6.79
CA ARG A 19 2.40 12.55 -6.44
C ARG A 19 1.41 11.77 -5.58
N GLY A 20 0.34 12.39 -5.14
CA GLY A 20 -0.69 11.75 -4.33
C GLY A 20 -0.17 11.28 -2.98
N PHE A 21 -0.34 10.00 -2.69
CA PHE A 21 0.12 9.37 -1.45
C PHE A 21 1.61 9.03 -1.42
N LEU A 22 2.30 9.17 -2.55
CA LEU A 22 3.77 9.11 -2.58
C LEU A 22 4.35 10.34 -1.90
N PRO A 23 5.56 10.25 -1.32
CA PRO A 23 6.18 11.41 -0.68
C PRO A 23 6.47 12.53 -1.69
N PRO A 24 6.44 13.81 -1.27
CA PRO A 24 6.68 14.97 -2.14
C PRO A 24 8.08 14.97 -2.74
N GLU A 25 9.03 14.36 -2.05
CA GLU A 25 10.39 14.11 -2.53
C GLU A 25 10.64 12.62 -2.66
N ASP A 26 11.62 12.22 -3.47
CA ASP A 26 12.00 10.81 -3.58
C ASP A 26 12.41 10.27 -2.20
N PRO A 27 12.05 9.03 -1.87
CA PRO A 27 12.40 8.42 -0.59
C PRO A 27 13.91 8.47 -0.31
N LEU A 28 14.26 8.70 0.95
CA LEU A 28 15.66 8.77 1.39
C LEU A 28 16.39 7.45 1.10
N GLU A 29 17.48 7.52 0.33
CA GLU A 29 18.24 6.33 -0.06
C GLU A 29 19.07 5.75 1.09
N ARG A 30 19.62 6.63 1.94
CA ARG A 30 20.49 6.25 3.06
C ARG A 30 20.13 6.97 4.33
N MET A 31 20.26 6.28 5.43
CA MET A 31 20.09 6.81 6.78
C MET A 31 21.28 7.69 7.19
N PRO A 32 21.14 8.54 8.23
CA PRO A 32 22.27 9.23 8.84
C PRO A 32 23.40 8.27 9.24
N ALA A 33 24.65 8.77 9.28
CA ALA A 33 25.86 7.94 9.46
C ALA A 33 25.84 6.96 10.64
N ARG A 34 25.16 7.31 11.74
CA ARG A 34 24.98 6.41 12.91
C ARG A 34 24.14 5.16 12.61
N TRP A 35 23.36 5.18 11.54
CA TRP A 35 22.58 4.04 11.04
C TRP A 35 23.31 3.24 9.97
N SER A 36 24.58 3.53 9.69
CA SER A 36 25.35 2.91 8.59
C SER A 36 25.36 1.38 8.64
N ALA A 37 25.45 0.78 9.84
CA ALA A 37 25.39 -0.67 10.00
C ALA A 37 24.02 -1.24 9.55
N TRP A 38 22.95 -0.50 9.76
CA TRP A 38 21.58 -0.86 9.35
C TRP A 38 21.41 -0.74 7.84
N ASP A 39 21.90 0.34 7.22
CA ASP A 39 21.91 0.49 5.76
C ASP A 39 22.79 -0.59 5.09
N GLN A 40 23.94 -0.91 5.69
CA GLN A 40 24.80 -1.98 5.18
C GLN A 40 24.09 -3.33 5.22
N LEU A 41 23.48 -3.68 6.36
CA LEU A 41 22.68 -4.90 6.47
C LEU A 41 21.55 -4.92 5.41
N GLY A 42 20.87 -3.79 5.21
CA GLY A 42 19.84 -3.65 4.18
C GLY A 42 20.36 -3.94 2.77
N SER A 43 21.56 -3.43 2.45
CA SER A 43 22.21 -3.67 1.17
C SER A 43 22.61 -5.15 0.98
N ASP A 44 23.03 -5.81 2.04
CA ASP A 44 23.51 -7.20 2.03
C ASP A 44 22.40 -8.23 2.26
N LEU A 45 21.19 -7.80 2.62
CA LEU A 45 20.13 -8.68 3.10
C LEU A 45 19.83 -9.84 2.17
N SER A 46 19.73 -9.60 0.87
CA SER A 46 19.43 -10.63 -0.13
C SER A 46 20.53 -11.73 -0.17
N ALA A 47 21.78 -11.34 -0.08
CA ALA A 47 22.91 -12.26 -0.01
C ALA A 47 22.92 -13.05 1.31
N LEU A 48 22.66 -12.37 2.44
CA LEU A 48 22.60 -12.99 3.77
C LEU A 48 21.44 -14.00 3.88
N ILE A 49 20.30 -13.71 3.27
CA ILE A 49 19.18 -14.66 3.17
C ILE A 49 19.59 -15.87 2.32
N ALA A 50 20.29 -15.63 1.19
CA ALA A 50 20.70 -16.72 0.30
C ALA A 50 21.68 -17.70 0.95
N ILE A 51 22.56 -17.22 1.84
CA ILE A 51 23.54 -18.05 2.56
C ILE A 51 23.06 -18.50 3.96
N GLY A 52 21.80 -18.17 4.34
CA GLY A 52 21.20 -18.62 5.61
C GLY A 52 21.77 -17.94 6.87
N THR A 53 22.30 -16.71 6.78
CA THR A 53 22.89 -15.98 7.92
C THR A 53 22.13 -14.70 8.29
N ALA A 54 21.07 -14.38 7.58
CA ALA A 54 20.33 -13.12 7.75
C ALA A 54 19.77 -12.95 9.17
N ARG A 55 19.17 -14.01 9.75
CA ARG A 55 18.60 -13.96 11.10
C ARG A 55 19.65 -13.64 12.17
N ARG A 56 20.84 -14.25 12.05
CA ARG A 56 21.97 -13.95 12.94
C ARG A 56 22.43 -12.50 12.77
N ALA A 57 22.65 -12.06 11.54
CA ALA A 57 23.11 -10.70 11.27
C ALA A 57 22.12 -9.63 11.80
N ILE A 58 20.81 -9.89 11.69
CA ILE A 58 19.78 -9.01 12.28
C ILE A 58 19.87 -8.98 13.81
N ARG A 59 20.15 -10.10 14.46
CA ARG A 59 20.34 -10.15 15.94
C ARG A 59 21.58 -9.40 16.41
N GLU A 60 22.61 -9.35 15.59
CA GLU A 60 23.90 -8.71 15.88
C GLU A 60 23.93 -7.21 15.53
N LEU A 61 22.81 -6.63 15.01
CA LEU A 61 22.72 -5.21 14.78
C LEU A 61 22.98 -4.40 16.06
N PRO A 62 23.80 -3.34 15.98
CA PRO A 62 24.03 -2.47 17.12
C PRO A 62 22.75 -1.72 17.49
N ASP A 63 22.58 -1.45 18.79
CA ASP A 63 21.54 -0.51 19.23
C ASP A 63 21.74 0.85 18.58
N VAL A 64 20.65 1.52 18.27
CA VAL A 64 20.65 2.83 17.63
C VAL A 64 19.68 3.76 18.35
N ASP A 65 20.12 4.99 18.56
CA ASP A 65 19.26 6.06 19.06
C ASP A 65 18.33 6.54 17.94
N THR A 66 17.02 6.55 18.21
CA THR A 66 15.97 7.01 17.29
C THR A 66 15.54 8.45 17.54
N ASP A 67 15.93 9.07 18.65
CA ASP A 67 15.47 10.41 19.06
C ASP A 67 15.97 11.50 18.11
N ASP A 68 17.09 11.23 17.44
CA ASP A 68 17.66 12.12 16.43
C ASP A 68 16.99 12.06 15.05
N LEU A 69 16.12 11.07 14.79
CA LEU A 69 15.36 11.01 13.55
C LEU A 69 14.27 12.08 13.57
N ARG A 70 14.55 13.26 13.07
CA ARG A 70 13.64 14.42 13.13
C ARG A 70 12.90 14.66 11.83
N ASN A 71 13.54 14.27 10.72
CA ASN A 71 12.97 14.44 9.39
C ASN A 71 11.97 13.31 9.08
N PRO A 72 10.77 13.59 8.56
CA PRO A 72 9.81 12.57 8.11
C PRO A 72 10.40 11.55 7.11
N ALA A 73 11.31 11.94 6.22
CA ALA A 73 11.97 11.03 5.28
C ALA A 73 12.86 10.01 6.02
N GLU A 74 13.59 10.43 7.06
CA GLU A 74 14.41 9.54 7.91
C GLU A 74 13.52 8.53 8.64
N LEU A 75 12.38 8.95 9.20
CA LEU A 75 11.44 8.05 9.86
C LEU A 75 10.83 7.03 8.89
N ARG A 76 10.46 7.47 7.68
CA ARG A 76 9.93 6.59 6.63
C ARG A 76 10.98 5.57 6.18
N ARG A 77 12.24 6.00 6.02
CA ARG A 77 13.36 5.12 5.67
C ARG A 77 13.68 4.14 6.81
N ALA A 78 13.74 4.59 8.05
CA ALA A 78 13.92 3.73 9.21
C ALA A 78 12.79 2.68 9.30
N MET A 79 11.52 3.09 9.13
CA MET A 79 10.39 2.17 9.14
C MET A 79 10.47 1.12 8.04
N LEU A 80 10.97 1.47 6.85
CA LEU A 80 11.21 0.52 5.77
C LEU A 80 12.25 -0.53 6.19
N LEU A 81 13.42 -0.12 6.67
CA LEU A 81 14.48 -1.03 7.12
C LEU A 81 14.00 -1.95 8.24
N LEU A 82 13.39 -1.37 9.28
CA LEU A 82 12.90 -2.09 10.46
C LEU A 82 11.84 -3.13 10.08
N SER A 83 10.89 -2.77 9.22
CA SER A 83 9.84 -3.71 8.78
C SER A 83 10.39 -4.81 7.88
N VAL A 84 11.35 -4.51 7.00
CA VAL A 84 12.02 -5.51 6.16
C VAL A 84 12.85 -6.46 7.03
N PHE A 85 13.60 -5.97 8.02
CA PHE A 85 14.38 -6.83 8.92
C PHE A 85 13.50 -7.68 9.82
N GLY A 86 12.39 -7.12 10.34
CA GLY A 86 11.43 -7.90 11.13
C GLY A 86 10.85 -9.07 10.33
N ASN A 87 10.33 -8.80 9.13
CA ASN A 87 9.78 -9.85 8.28
C ASN A 87 10.86 -10.82 7.79
N ALA A 88 12.07 -10.33 7.46
CA ALA A 88 13.20 -11.21 7.13
C ALA A 88 13.56 -12.13 8.30
N HIS A 89 13.65 -11.62 9.54
CA HIS A 89 13.94 -12.42 10.72
C HIS A 89 12.94 -13.56 10.90
N VAL A 90 11.66 -13.29 10.68
CA VAL A 90 10.61 -14.31 10.84
C VAL A 90 10.68 -15.35 9.71
N PHE A 91 10.83 -14.91 8.44
CA PHE A 91 10.55 -15.76 7.27
C PHE A 91 11.79 -16.19 6.45
N CYS A 92 13.02 -15.82 6.85
CA CYS A 92 14.20 -16.13 6.04
C CYS A 92 14.66 -17.59 6.11
N GLU A 93 14.19 -18.34 7.10
CA GLU A 93 14.52 -19.76 7.33
C GLU A 93 13.24 -20.61 7.37
N PRO A 94 13.32 -21.95 7.15
CA PRO A 94 12.16 -22.84 7.16
C PRO A 94 11.35 -22.76 8.46
N ASP A 95 12.04 -22.70 9.61
CA ASP A 95 11.40 -22.52 10.91
C ASP A 95 11.23 -21.02 11.20
N PRO A 96 10.00 -20.52 11.38
CA PRO A 96 9.77 -19.10 11.66
C PRO A 96 10.47 -18.61 12.92
N GLY A 97 11.10 -17.44 12.84
CA GLY A 97 11.73 -16.76 13.98
C GLY A 97 10.71 -15.99 14.79
N LEU A 98 9.93 -16.67 15.64
CA LEU A 98 8.79 -16.09 16.36
C LEU A 98 9.16 -15.12 17.49
N ARG A 99 10.44 -14.84 17.69
CA ARG A 99 10.94 -13.89 18.71
C ARG A 99 11.88 -12.89 18.06
N LEU A 100 11.42 -11.66 17.89
CA LEU A 100 12.22 -10.56 17.35
C LEU A 100 13.21 -10.04 18.40
N PRO A 101 14.48 -9.78 18.03
CA PRO A 101 15.49 -9.36 18.98
C PRO A 101 15.21 -7.98 19.58
N ALA A 102 15.50 -7.81 20.86
CA ALA A 102 15.18 -6.60 21.64
C ALA A 102 15.74 -5.30 21.02
N GLY A 103 16.94 -5.31 20.45
CA GLY A 103 17.53 -4.14 19.78
C GLY A 103 16.69 -3.67 18.59
N LEU A 104 16.28 -4.61 17.73
CA LEU A 104 15.36 -4.34 16.62
C LEU A 104 14.01 -3.80 17.15
N CYS A 105 13.44 -4.47 18.16
CA CYS A 105 12.14 -4.12 18.71
C CYS A 105 12.11 -2.71 19.31
N ARG A 106 13.13 -2.32 20.06
CA ARG A 106 13.21 -0.96 20.66
C ARG A 106 13.22 0.12 19.58
N ALA A 107 14.10 0.00 18.59
CA ALA A 107 14.17 0.95 17.50
C ALA A 107 12.85 0.99 16.71
N TRP A 108 12.28 -0.18 16.43
CA TRP A 108 11.03 -0.26 15.66
C TRP A 108 9.84 0.34 16.40
N ASN A 109 9.70 0.02 17.69
CA ASN A 109 8.63 0.57 18.53
C ASN A 109 8.68 2.11 18.59
N ALA A 110 9.88 2.68 18.78
CA ALA A 110 10.05 4.12 18.81
C ALA A 110 9.65 4.79 17.48
N VAL A 111 10.08 4.24 16.34
CA VAL A 111 9.73 4.74 15.00
C VAL A 111 8.24 4.50 14.69
N ALA A 112 7.71 3.32 15.00
CA ALA A 112 6.33 2.92 14.76
C ALA A 112 5.34 3.81 15.52
N ASN A 113 5.62 4.11 16.79
CA ASN A 113 4.81 5.03 17.61
C ASN A 113 4.78 6.45 17.04
N ARG A 114 5.93 6.97 16.56
CA ARG A 114 5.99 8.30 15.94
C ARG A 114 5.25 8.38 14.60
N LEU A 115 5.18 7.25 13.86
CA LEU A 115 4.44 7.15 12.61
C LEU A 115 3.00 6.65 12.81
N GLU A 116 2.60 6.31 14.04
CA GLU A 116 1.31 5.71 14.40
C GLU A 116 0.96 4.50 13.50
N ARG A 117 1.93 3.60 13.30
CA ARG A 117 1.80 2.42 12.43
C ARG A 117 2.22 1.15 13.16
N PRO A 118 1.60 -0.01 12.85
CA PRO A 118 1.98 -1.28 13.46
C PRO A 118 3.38 -1.74 13.04
N MET A 119 4.02 -2.52 13.91
CA MET A 119 5.37 -3.06 13.73
C MET A 119 5.36 -4.31 12.85
N ILE A 120 5.00 -4.16 11.59
CA ILE A 120 5.06 -5.19 10.55
C ILE A 120 5.21 -4.52 9.19
N ILE A 121 5.60 -5.31 8.18
CA ILE A 121 5.62 -4.82 6.80
C ILE A 121 4.20 -4.43 6.34
N ALA A 122 4.09 -3.29 5.69
CA ALA A 122 2.83 -2.77 5.20
C ALA A 122 3.02 -2.10 3.82
N HIS A 123 1.93 -1.90 3.10
CA HIS A 123 1.93 -1.25 1.78
C HIS A 123 2.71 0.07 1.77
N ALA A 124 2.51 0.93 2.76
CA ALA A 124 3.21 2.20 2.81
C ALA A 124 4.73 2.06 2.93
N SER A 125 5.25 1.03 3.64
CA SER A 125 6.70 0.80 3.70
C SER A 125 7.24 0.28 2.38
N ILE A 126 6.60 -0.78 1.82
CA ILE A 126 7.16 -1.54 0.71
C ILE A 126 6.85 -0.93 -0.66
N VAL A 127 5.86 -0.05 -0.76
CA VAL A 127 5.42 0.59 -2.00
C VAL A 127 5.64 2.09 -1.96
N LEU A 128 5.04 2.83 -1.00
CA LEU A 128 5.11 4.29 -1.01
C LEU A 128 6.52 4.81 -0.73
N HIS A 129 7.34 4.08 0.05
CA HIS A 129 8.64 4.55 0.52
C HIS A 129 9.83 3.66 0.09
N ASN A 130 9.62 2.73 -0.86
CA ASN A 130 10.64 1.73 -1.25
C ASN A 130 11.12 1.88 -2.69
N TRP A 131 11.37 3.10 -3.13
CA TRP A 131 11.84 3.35 -4.50
C TRP A 131 12.77 4.58 -4.55
N ARG A 132 13.56 4.65 -5.60
CA ARG A 132 14.30 5.85 -6.05
C ARG A 132 14.23 5.94 -7.57
N ARG A 133 14.31 7.12 -8.12
CA ARG A 133 14.42 7.30 -9.57
C ARG A 133 15.87 7.11 -10.05
N LEU A 134 16.02 6.51 -11.22
CA LEU A 134 17.31 6.43 -11.93
C LEU A 134 17.66 7.78 -12.54
N ASP A 135 16.70 8.39 -13.22
CA ASP A 135 16.75 9.78 -13.68
C ASP A 135 15.80 10.61 -12.80
N PRO A 136 16.34 11.45 -11.89
CA PRO A 136 15.53 12.30 -11.01
C PRO A 136 14.62 13.29 -11.74
N SER A 137 14.93 13.63 -13.00
CA SER A 137 14.10 14.50 -13.83
C SER A 137 13.00 13.76 -14.58
N GLY A 138 13.10 12.43 -14.68
CA GLY A 138 12.15 11.58 -15.37
C GLY A 138 10.89 11.27 -14.55
N PRO A 139 9.88 10.62 -15.15
CA PRO A 139 8.64 10.26 -14.49
C PRO A 139 8.83 9.16 -13.45
N ILE A 140 7.84 9.02 -12.54
CA ILE A 140 7.74 7.89 -11.60
C ILE A 140 7.04 6.74 -12.32
N VAL A 141 7.83 5.96 -13.09
CA VAL A 141 7.40 4.75 -13.82
C VAL A 141 8.39 3.63 -13.54
N ALA A 142 7.93 2.38 -13.55
CA ALA A 142 8.72 1.23 -13.10
C ALA A 142 10.09 1.11 -13.78
N GLU A 143 10.22 1.49 -15.04
CA GLU A 143 11.48 1.48 -15.78
C GLU A 143 12.49 2.53 -15.27
N ASN A 144 11.99 3.64 -14.76
CA ASN A 144 12.83 4.72 -14.18
C ASN A 144 13.06 4.52 -12.68
N LEU A 145 12.59 3.44 -12.09
CA LEU A 145 12.70 3.20 -10.65
C LEU A 145 13.67 2.05 -10.32
N ARG A 146 14.17 2.07 -9.08
CA ARG A 146 14.84 0.96 -8.39
C ARG A 146 14.31 0.86 -6.97
N ALA A 147 14.15 -0.38 -6.49
CA ALA A 147 13.77 -0.61 -5.11
C ALA A 147 14.94 -0.30 -4.16
N LEU A 148 14.64 0.33 -3.03
CA LEU A 148 15.63 0.62 -1.98
C LEU A 148 15.92 -0.62 -1.13
N GLN A 149 14.94 -1.50 -0.96
CA GLN A 149 15.05 -2.74 -0.19
C GLN A 149 14.32 -3.89 -0.90
N CYS A 150 14.97 -5.04 -0.91
CA CYS A 150 14.41 -6.32 -1.33
C CYS A 150 14.74 -7.39 -0.31
N PHE A 151 13.95 -8.48 -0.25
CA PHE A 151 14.26 -9.67 0.55
C PHE A 151 15.21 -10.60 -0.20
N ARG A 152 14.80 -11.09 -1.33
CA ARG A 152 15.57 -12.03 -2.15
C ARG A 152 16.25 -11.36 -3.35
N GLY A 153 15.83 -10.14 -3.66
CA GLY A 153 16.29 -9.41 -4.83
C GLY A 153 15.88 -10.05 -6.15
N GLY A 154 16.34 -9.44 -7.22
CA GLY A 154 16.07 -9.84 -8.58
C GLY A 154 14.87 -9.13 -9.21
N PRO A 155 14.73 -9.26 -10.55
CA PRO A 155 13.81 -8.45 -11.33
C PRO A 155 12.33 -8.71 -10.98
N ASP A 156 11.98 -9.92 -10.55
CA ASP A 156 10.59 -10.28 -10.21
C ASP A 156 10.11 -9.54 -8.95
N GLU A 157 10.96 -9.47 -7.90
CA GLU A 157 10.63 -8.79 -6.65
C GLU A 157 10.60 -7.28 -6.85
N GLU A 158 11.62 -6.76 -7.51
CA GLU A 158 11.72 -5.35 -7.80
C GLU A 158 10.53 -4.86 -8.64
N TRP A 159 10.20 -5.58 -9.72
CA TRP A 159 9.07 -5.26 -10.58
C TRP A 159 7.74 -5.21 -9.83
N PHE A 160 7.51 -6.16 -8.92
CA PHE A 160 6.29 -6.18 -8.11
C PHE A 160 6.12 -4.89 -7.28
N TYR A 161 7.18 -4.41 -6.63
CA TYR A 161 7.13 -3.19 -5.83
C TYR A 161 7.02 -1.95 -6.69
N LEU A 162 7.85 -1.85 -7.73
CA LEU A 162 7.96 -0.65 -8.55
C LEU A 162 6.74 -0.43 -9.44
N LEU A 163 6.15 -1.49 -9.98
CA LEU A 163 4.90 -1.38 -10.73
C LEU A 163 3.74 -0.95 -9.82
N THR A 164 3.72 -1.41 -8.56
CA THR A 164 2.73 -0.96 -7.59
C THR A 164 2.93 0.51 -7.23
N ALA A 165 4.18 0.99 -7.13
CA ALA A 165 4.48 2.42 -6.95
C ALA A 165 4.06 3.25 -8.17
N GLU A 166 4.21 2.74 -9.39
CA GLU A 166 3.71 3.39 -10.61
C GLU A 166 2.18 3.48 -10.63
N ILE A 167 1.46 2.47 -10.12
CA ILE A 167 -0.01 2.54 -9.95
C ILE A 167 -0.39 3.67 -8.98
N GLU A 168 0.32 3.82 -7.85
CA GLU A 168 0.10 4.93 -6.90
C GLU A 168 0.39 6.29 -7.55
N ALA A 169 1.48 6.43 -8.31
CA ALA A 169 1.82 7.65 -9.04
C ALA A 169 0.80 7.98 -10.14
N THR A 170 0.34 6.97 -10.88
CA THR A 170 -0.70 7.15 -11.92
C THR A 170 -2.01 7.61 -11.30
N GLY A 171 -2.44 6.95 -10.24
CA GLY A 171 -3.69 7.25 -9.54
C GLY A 171 -3.67 8.59 -8.80
N ALA A 172 -2.49 9.10 -8.44
CA ALA A 172 -2.32 10.43 -7.84
C ALA A 172 -3.03 11.53 -8.63
N ARG A 173 -3.02 11.41 -9.95
CA ARG A 173 -3.61 12.38 -10.88
C ARG A 173 -5.12 12.58 -10.68
N ALA A 174 -5.83 11.59 -10.14
CA ALA A 174 -7.26 11.72 -9.84
C ALA A 174 -7.54 12.39 -8.48
N LEU A 175 -6.60 12.43 -7.53
CA LEU A 175 -6.87 12.91 -6.17
C LEU A 175 -7.36 14.36 -6.12
N PRO A 176 -6.84 15.30 -6.93
CA PRO A 176 -7.42 16.64 -7.03
C PRO A 176 -8.88 16.63 -7.50
N ALA A 177 -9.24 15.73 -8.42
CA ALA A 177 -10.61 15.58 -8.90
C ALA A 177 -11.53 15.00 -7.82
N LEU A 178 -11.06 14.00 -7.02
CA LEU A 178 -11.82 13.47 -5.88
C LEU A 178 -12.12 14.56 -4.85
N VAL A 179 -11.14 15.41 -4.54
CA VAL A 179 -11.36 16.60 -3.68
C VAL A 179 -12.36 17.54 -4.30
N GLY A 180 -12.26 17.77 -5.61
CA GLY A 180 -13.19 18.58 -6.38
C GLY A 180 -14.63 18.08 -6.27
N LEU A 181 -14.86 16.78 -6.44
CA LEU A 181 -16.17 16.15 -6.26
C LEU A 181 -16.70 16.36 -4.86
N ARG A 182 -15.88 16.12 -3.82
CA ARG A 182 -16.30 16.30 -2.42
C ARG A 182 -16.70 17.75 -2.14
N LEU A 183 -15.89 18.74 -2.56
CA LEU A 183 -16.18 20.14 -2.37
C LEU A 183 -17.42 20.62 -3.17
N ALA A 184 -17.70 20.02 -4.33
CA ALA A 184 -18.90 20.31 -5.11
C ALA A 184 -20.16 19.85 -4.37
N ILE A 185 -20.12 18.65 -3.77
CA ILE A 185 -21.19 18.10 -2.93
C ILE A 185 -21.44 19.02 -1.73
N ASP A 186 -20.39 19.34 -0.94
CA ASP A 186 -20.48 20.14 0.27
C ASP A 186 -21.12 21.53 0.03
N ARG A 187 -20.98 22.06 -1.18
CA ARG A 187 -21.50 23.37 -1.57
C ARG A 187 -22.77 23.33 -2.38
N ASN A 188 -23.30 22.15 -2.61
CA ASN A 188 -24.45 21.95 -3.50
C ASN A 188 -24.24 22.63 -4.87
N ARG A 189 -23.04 22.47 -5.45
CA ARG A 189 -22.65 23.03 -6.75
C ARG A 189 -22.29 21.93 -7.72
N HIS A 190 -22.96 21.90 -8.88
CA HIS A 190 -22.77 20.88 -9.90
C HIS A 190 -21.73 21.27 -10.97
N ASP A 191 -21.23 22.51 -10.91
CA ASP A 191 -20.23 23.01 -11.88
C ASP A 191 -18.91 22.23 -11.73
N GLY A 192 -18.43 21.64 -12.82
CA GLY A 192 -17.18 20.90 -12.88
C GLY A 192 -17.25 19.43 -12.41
N VAL A 193 -18.43 18.95 -11.97
CA VAL A 193 -18.58 17.53 -11.56
C VAL A 193 -18.32 16.60 -12.76
N ALA A 194 -18.81 16.97 -13.94
CA ALA A 194 -18.61 16.20 -15.16
C ALA A 194 -17.10 16.03 -15.49
N GLU A 195 -16.35 17.13 -15.51
CA GLU A 195 -14.92 17.13 -15.79
C GLU A 195 -14.12 16.33 -14.73
N HIS A 196 -14.52 16.42 -13.46
CA HIS A 196 -13.90 15.62 -12.41
C HIS A 196 -14.15 14.12 -12.59
N LEU A 197 -15.38 13.72 -12.92
CA LEU A 197 -15.73 12.32 -13.20
C LEU A 197 -14.97 11.78 -14.43
N ASP A 198 -14.93 12.55 -15.53
CA ASP A 198 -14.18 12.17 -16.73
C ASP A 198 -12.70 11.91 -16.39
N HIS A 199 -12.07 12.81 -15.63
CA HIS A 199 -10.68 12.68 -15.21
C HIS A 199 -10.44 11.47 -14.29
N VAL A 200 -11.37 11.20 -13.37
CA VAL A 200 -11.33 10.01 -12.49
C VAL A 200 -11.41 8.73 -13.31
N SER A 201 -12.37 8.64 -14.26
CA SER A 201 -12.56 7.48 -15.12
C SER A 201 -11.32 7.19 -15.98
N GLU A 202 -10.76 8.21 -16.64
CA GLU A 202 -9.53 8.11 -17.44
C GLU A 202 -8.35 7.60 -16.59
N THR A 203 -8.18 8.16 -15.38
CA THR A 203 -7.09 7.76 -14.49
C THR A 203 -7.22 6.31 -14.05
N ILE A 204 -8.41 5.84 -13.68
CA ILE A 204 -8.64 4.43 -13.32
C ILE A 204 -8.32 3.50 -14.49
N LEU A 205 -8.65 3.90 -15.72
CA LEU A 205 -8.31 3.13 -16.92
C LEU A 205 -6.79 3.03 -17.12
N GLU A 206 -6.05 4.12 -16.91
CA GLU A 206 -4.59 4.11 -16.97
C GLU A 206 -3.97 3.25 -15.89
N MET A 207 -4.43 3.35 -14.63
CA MET A 207 -4.02 2.45 -13.54
C MET A 207 -4.23 0.98 -13.91
N THR A 208 -5.33 0.66 -14.61
CA THR A 208 -5.61 -0.70 -15.06
C THR A 208 -4.57 -1.17 -16.07
N ARG A 209 -4.18 -0.31 -17.02
CA ARG A 209 -3.12 -0.62 -18.01
C ARG A 209 -1.79 -0.86 -17.35
N VAL A 210 -1.42 -0.06 -16.32
CA VAL A 210 -0.20 -0.29 -15.54
C VAL A 210 -0.28 -1.64 -14.83
N LEU A 211 -1.39 -1.95 -14.17
CA LEU A 211 -1.57 -3.23 -13.46
C LEU A 211 -1.43 -4.45 -14.40
N GLU A 212 -1.93 -4.36 -15.64
CA GLU A 212 -1.84 -5.42 -16.64
C GLU A 212 -0.39 -5.78 -16.99
N ARG A 213 0.58 -4.87 -16.75
CA ARG A 213 2.01 -5.08 -16.99
C ARG A 213 2.71 -5.95 -15.92
N MET A 214 1.99 -6.38 -14.87
CA MET A 214 2.62 -7.17 -13.78
C MET A 214 3.35 -8.40 -14.32
N GLU A 215 2.81 -9.09 -15.31
CA GLU A 215 3.37 -10.32 -15.88
C GLU A 215 4.60 -10.09 -16.79
N GLU A 216 4.92 -8.85 -17.15
CA GLU A 216 6.08 -8.55 -18.02
C GLU A 216 7.40 -8.99 -17.39
N ARG A 217 7.56 -8.80 -16.05
CA ARG A 217 8.82 -9.12 -15.37
C ARG A 217 8.66 -9.83 -14.03
N CYS A 218 7.43 -10.03 -13.53
CA CYS A 218 7.18 -10.74 -12.29
C CYS A 218 6.55 -12.11 -12.59
N ARG A 219 7.35 -13.17 -12.53
CA ARG A 219 6.90 -14.55 -12.79
C ARG A 219 6.11 -15.09 -11.60
N HIS A 220 4.97 -15.72 -11.87
CA HIS A 220 4.04 -16.25 -10.87
C HIS A 220 4.71 -17.14 -9.82
N ALA A 221 5.49 -18.15 -10.26
CA ALA A 221 6.16 -19.08 -9.37
C ALA A 221 7.24 -18.41 -8.50
N VAL A 222 7.93 -17.40 -9.04
CA VAL A 222 8.94 -16.64 -8.28
C VAL A 222 8.25 -15.78 -7.23
N PHE A 223 7.20 -15.06 -7.59
CA PHE A 223 6.41 -14.31 -6.63
C PHE A 223 5.92 -15.20 -5.49
N TYR A 224 5.23 -16.30 -5.83
CA TYR A 224 4.60 -17.17 -4.84
C TYR A 224 5.61 -17.77 -3.85
N ARG A 225 6.75 -18.27 -4.36
CA ARG A 225 7.72 -19.02 -3.56
C ARG A 225 8.79 -18.15 -2.89
N ARG A 226 9.14 -17.00 -3.49
CA ARG A 226 10.30 -16.21 -3.06
C ARG A 226 9.95 -14.85 -2.47
N ILE A 227 8.85 -14.23 -2.91
CA ILE A 227 8.48 -12.87 -2.51
C ILE A 227 7.36 -12.91 -1.48
N ARG A 228 6.26 -13.57 -1.84
CA ARG A 228 5.05 -13.62 -1.04
C ARG A 228 5.24 -14.05 0.43
N PRO A 229 6.09 -15.05 0.78
CA PRO A 229 6.28 -15.43 2.18
C PRO A 229 6.73 -14.27 3.06
N PHE A 230 7.61 -13.40 2.56
CA PHE A 230 8.09 -12.23 3.30
C PHE A 230 7.05 -11.11 3.47
N LEU A 231 5.97 -11.12 2.70
CA LEU A 231 4.87 -10.17 2.79
C LEU A 231 3.75 -10.66 3.70
N SER A 232 3.85 -11.88 4.24
CA SER A 232 2.83 -12.49 5.09
C SER A 232 2.72 -11.79 6.44
N GLY A 233 1.53 -11.90 7.05
CA GLY A 233 1.30 -11.57 8.45
C GLY A 233 2.03 -12.52 9.39
N TRP A 234 2.01 -12.24 10.66
CA TRP A 234 2.66 -13.10 11.63
C TRP A 234 2.01 -14.47 11.69
N PRO A 235 2.80 -15.56 11.66
CA PRO A 235 2.26 -16.91 11.74
C PRO A 235 1.76 -17.20 13.16
N GLU A 236 0.79 -18.12 13.28
CA GLU A 236 0.32 -18.58 14.59
C GLU A 236 1.45 -19.19 15.44
N PRO A 237 1.49 -18.95 16.74
CA PRO A 237 0.53 -18.20 17.56
C PRO A 237 0.78 -16.68 17.61
N GLY A 238 1.61 -16.14 16.75
CA GLY A 238 2.04 -14.75 16.70
C GLY A 238 3.54 -14.58 16.95
N VAL A 239 4.02 -13.35 17.00
CA VAL A 239 5.44 -13.01 17.17
C VAL A 239 5.62 -12.20 18.45
N VAL A 240 6.62 -12.57 19.25
CA VAL A 240 7.01 -11.87 20.47
C VAL A 240 8.02 -10.77 20.13
N TYR A 241 7.77 -9.57 20.59
CA TYR A 241 8.67 -8.42 20.46
C TYR A 241 9.49 -8.30 21.74
N GLU A 242 10.71 -8.88 21.76
CA GLU A 242 11.55 -8.92 22.97
C GLU A 242 11.82 -7.52 23.54
N GLY A 243 11.55 -7.36 24.84
CA GLY A 243 11.71 -6.09 25.54
C GLY A 243 10.57 -5.07 25.34
N ILE A 244 9.53 -5.42 24.59
CA ILE A 244 8.30 -4.61 24.39
C ILE A 244 7.10 -5.38 24.93
N ASP A 245 6.86 -6.58 24.42
CA ASP A 245 5.76 -7.45 24.82
C ASP A 245 6.28 -8.83 25.21
N SER A 246 5.67 -9.43 26.23
CA SER A 246 5.93 -10.82 26.61
C SER A 246 5.05 -11.81 25.88
N GLU A 247 3.89 -11.38 25.43
CA GLU A 247 2.90 -12.21 24.73
C GLU A 247 3.06 -12.09 23.21
N PRO A 248 2.75 -13.17 22.47
CA PRO A 248 2.76 -13.13 21.01
C PRO A 248 1.71 -12.16 20.46
N VAL A 249 2.10 -11.35 19.50
CA VAL A 249 1.22 -10.41 18.79
C VAL A 249 0.91 -10.94 17.40
N THR A 250 -0.36 -10.89 17.00
CA THR A 250 -0.80 -11.21 15.63
C THR A 250 -1.05 -9.93 14.84
N LEU A 251 -0.46 -9.82 13.65
CA LEU A 251 -0.63 -8.70 12.74
C LEU A 251 -0.81 -9.18 11.31
N HIS A 252 -1.56 -8.43 10.53
CA HIS A 252 -1.72 -8.69 9.09
C HIS A 252 -0.50 -8.24 8.32
N GLY A 253 -0.10 -8.99 7.31
CA GLY A 253 1.00 -8.64 6.41
C GLY A 253 0.66 -7.57 5.38
N GLY A 254 1.60 -7.30 4.49
CA GLY A 254 1.43 -6.35 3.41
C GLY A 254 0.29 -6.77 2.45
N SER A 255 -0.64 -5.88 2.22
CA SER A 255 -1.83 -6.12 1.38
C SER A 255 -2.19 -4.89 0.55
N ALA A 256 -2.66 -5.11 -0.68
CA ALA A 256 -3.23 -4.03 -1.50
C ALA A 256 -4.46 -3.35 -0.85
N ALA A 257 -5.15 -4.02 0.07
CA ALA A 257 -6.22 -3.43 0.86
C ALA A 257 -5.74 -2.30 1.81
N GLN A 258 -4.43 -2.18 2.03
CA GLN A 258 -3.78 -1.09 2.76
C GLN A 258 -3.43 0.11 1.87
N SER A 259 -3.72 0.07 0.56
CA SER A 259 -3.54 1.21 -0.33
C SER A 259 -4.54 2.31 0.01
N SER A 260 -4.05 3.49 0.33
CA SER A 260 -4.89 4.68 0.56
C SER A 260 -5.59 5.11 -0.72
N LEU A 261 -4.96 4.91 -1.87
CA LEU A 261 -5.47 5.31 -3.17
C LEU A 261 -6.79 4.61 -3.53
N LEU A 262 -6.83 3.27 -3.45
CA LEU A 262 -8.05 2.52 -3.76
C LEU A 262 -9.19 2.83 -2.76
N ASN A 263 -8.85 3.02 -1.48
CA ASN A 263 -9.82 3.43 -0.48
C ASN A 263 -10.35 4.86 -0.73
N ALA A 264 -9.52 5.77 -1.26
CA ALA A 264 -9.96 7.12 -1.61
C ALA A 264 -10.92 7.13 -2.81
N PHE A 265 -10.68 6.29 -3.83
CA PHE A 265 -11.64 6.10 -4.92
C PHE A 265 -12.99 5.56 -4.42
N ASP A 266 -12.97 4.53 -3.57
CA ASP A 266 -14.19 3.96 -3.00
C ASP A 266 -14.98 5.02 -2.20
N ALA A 267 -14.29 5.77 -1.34
CA ALA A 267 -14.88 6.82 -0.53
C ALA A 267 -15.53 7.91 -1.39
N ALA A 268 -14.78 8.48 -2.34
CA ALA A 268 -15.27 9.58 -3.17
C ALA A 268 -16.39 9.17 -4.12
N LEU A 269 -16.37 7.92 -4.64
CA LEU A 269 -17.41 7.38 -5.51
C LEU A 269 -18.56 6.72 -4.72
N SER A 270 -18.57 6.87 -3.39
CA SER A 270 -19.62 6.36 -2.51
C SER A 270 -19.83 4.84 -2.65
N VAL A 271 -18.74 4.07 -2.68
CA VAL A 271 -18.73 2.60 -2.68
C VAL A 271 -18.54 2.10 -1.25
N PRO A 272 -19.62 1.82 -0.49
CA PRO A 272 -19.55 1.45 0.92
C PRO A 272 -19.37 -0.05 1.06
N HIS A 273 -18.25 -0.61 1.21
CA HIS A 273 -18.08 -2.04 1.44
C HIS A 273 -18.73 -2.48 2.76
N GLU A 274 -20.03 -2.78 2.75
CA GLU A 274 -20.84 -3.04 3.95
C GLU A 274 -21.00 -4.53 4.30
N HIS A 275 -20.65 -5.42 3.37
CA HIS A 275 -20.79 -6.85 3.60
C HIS A 275 -20.00 -7.29 4.84
N PRO A 276 -20.62 -8.11 5.75
CA PRO A 276 -19.96 -8.55 7.00
C PRO A 276 -18.62 -9.27 6.80
N GLY A 277 -18.37 -9.86 5.64
CA GLY A 277 -17.09 -10.50 5.29
C GLY A 277 -16.04 -9.53 4.71
N THR A 278 -16.41 -8.27 4.41
CA THR A 278 -15.54 -7.31 3.75
C THR A 278 -15.18 -6.14 4.66
N ARG A 279 -16.19 -5.52 5.27
CA ARG A 279 -16.08 -4.30 6.07
C ARG A 279 -15.08 -4.39 7.23
N PRO A 280 -15.14 -5.42 8.12
CA PRO A 280 -14.22 -5.49 9.25
C PRO A 280 -12.75 -5.60 8.81
N PHE A 281 -12.49 -6.34 7.74
CA PHE A 281 -11.15 -6.48 7.20
C PHE A 281 -10.63 -5.16 6.62
N LEU A 282 -11.42 -4.45 5.80
CA LEU A 282 -11.03 -3.15 5.26
C LEU A 282 -10.78 -2.11 6.36
N GLN A 283 -11.63 -2.09 7.41
CA GLN A 283 -11.41 -1.24 8.57
C GLN A 283 -10.11 -1.58 9.32
N ALA A 284 -9.80 -2.88 9.47
CA ALA A 284 -8.55 -3.30 10.05
C ALA A 284 -7.35 -2.87 9.19
N MET A 285 -7.45 -2.96 7.86
CA MET A 285 -6.39 -2.55 6.93
C MET A 285 -6.09 -1.05 6.98
N ARG A 286 -7.05 -0.20 7.28
CA ARG A 286 -6.84 1.26 7.44
C ARG A 286 -5.85 1.59 8.57
N ARG A 287 -5.70 0.75 9.59
CA ARG A 287 -4.72 0.95 10.68
C ARG A 287 -3.27 0.90 10.21
N TYR A 288 -3.00 0.28 9.04
CA TYR A 288 -1.67 0.15 8.44
C TYR A 288 -1.30 1.35 7.55
N MET A 289 -2.26 2.21 7.22
CA MET A 289 -2.05 3.43 6.44
C MET A 289 -1.41 4.52 7.29
N PRO A 290 -0.68 5.47 6.68
CA PRO A 290 -0.29 6.70 7.36
C PRO A 290 -1.52 7.43 7.92
N PRO A 291 -1.48 7.96 9.16
CA PRO A 291 -2.67 8.51 9.82
C PRO A 291 -3.36 9.64 9.05
N ARG A 292 -2.58 10.51 8.39
CA ARG A 292 -3.15 11.61 7.59
C ARG A 292 -3.84 11.11 6.33
N HIS A 293 -3.32 10.05 5.67
CA HIS A 293 -3.99 9.41 4.53
C HIS A 293 -5.32 8.77 4.95
N ARG A 294 -5.35 8.11 6.13
CA ARG A 294 -6.60 7.57 6.68
C ARG A 294 -7.63 8.67 6.92
N ARG A 295 -7.23 9.82 7.51
CA ARG A 295 -8.12 10.96 7.72
C ARG A 295 -8.60 11.58 6.40
N PHE A 296 -7.82 11.52 5.32
CA PHE A 296 -8.26 11.93 3.99
C PHE A 296 -9.41 11.06 3.48
N ILE A 297 -9.31 9.75 3.66
CA ILE A 297 -10.38 8.80 3.28
C ILE A 297 -11.63 9.07 4.13
N GLU A 298 -11.47 9.23 5.44
CA GLU A 298 -12.56 9.56 6.36
C GLU A 298 -13.25 10.87 5.95
N TRP A 299 -12.49 11.91 5.58
CA TRP A 299 -13.02 13.17 5.07
C TRP A 299 -13.77 13.01 3.75
N LEU A 300 -13.33 12.16 2.84
CA LEU A 300 -14.06 11.84 1.60
C LEU A 300 -15.39 11.11 1.88
N GLU A 301 -15.47 10.35 2.96
CA GLU A 301 -16.67 9.61 3.38
C GLU A 301 -17.68 10.48 4.14
N GLU A 302 -17.28 11.67 4.62
CA GLU A 302 -18.16 12.57 5.39
C GLU A 302 -19.29 13.17 4.52
N GLY A 303 -20.45 13.42 5.14
CA GLY A 303 -21.57 14.15 4.54
C GLY A 303 -22.33 13.38 3.45
N ASP A 304 -22.85 14.11 2.46
CA ASP A 304 -23.72 13.54 1.43
C ASP A 304 -22.95 12.70 0.41
N SER A 305 -23.63 11.71 -0.14
CA SER A 305 -23.08 10.81 -1.16
C SER A 305 -23.01 11.51 -2.52
N LEU A 306 -21.94 11.28 -3.27
CA LEU A 306 -21.85 11.72 -4.67
C LEU A 306 -23.04 11.20 -5.49
N ARG A 307 -23.52 10.00 -5.18
CA ARG A 307 -24.64 9.38 -5.87
C ARG A 307 -25.89 10.24 -5.87
N THR A 308 -26.21 10.89 -4.74
CA THR A 308 -27.39 11.78 -4.62
C THR A 308 -27.30 13.01 -5.53
N VAL A 309 -26.07 13.42 -5.89
CA VAL A 309 -25.83 14.55 -6.79
C VAL A 309 -25.96 14.14 -8.26
N VAL A 310 -25.60 12.90 -8.60
CA VAL A 310 -25.53 12.47 -10.01
C VAL A 310 -26.76 11.71 -10.48
N GLU A 311 -27.58 11.13 -9.59
CA GLU A 311 -28.70 10.25 -9.99
C GLU A 311 -29.84 11.01 -10.72
N ASP A 312 -30.02 12.30 -10.44
CA ASP A 312 -31.06 13.13 -11.06
C ASP A 312 -30.63 13.78 -12.39
N ASP A 313 -29.34 13.70 -12.76
CA ASP A 313 -28.80 14.20 -14.03
C ASP A 313 -28.25 13.05 -14.87
N GLY A 314 -28.96 12.65 -15.92
CA GLY A 314 -28.58 11.51 -16.75
C GLY A 314 -27.19 11.60 -17.41
N ARG A 315 -26.63 12.82 -17.59
CA ARG A 315 -25.27 12.98 -18.10
C ARG A 315 -24.23 12.73 -17.01
N LEU A 316 -24.49 13.17 -15.79
CA LEU A 316 -23.64 12.90 -14.64
C LEU A 316 -23.73 11.42 -14.23
N ALA A 317 -24.93 10.85 -14.27
CA ALA A 317 -25.15 9.42 -14.00
C ALA A 317 -24.33 8.53 -14.94
N ALA A 318 -24.33 8.81 -16.25
CA ALA A 318 -23.53 8.05 -17.20
C ALA A 318 -22.01 8.13 -16.90
N ARG A 319 -21.49 9.32 -16.59
CA ARG A 319 -20.06 9.49 -16.22
C ARG A 319 -19.70 8.82 -14.89
N TYR A 320 -20.61 8.87 -13.94
CA TYR A 320 -20.44 8.15 -12.68
C TYR A 320 -20.36 6.63 -12.93
N ASP A 321 -21.26 6.09 -13.77
CA ASP A 321 -21.25 4.68 -14.12
C ASP A 321 -19.96 4.28 -14.87
N GLU A 322 -19.37 5.16 -15.69
CA GLU A 322 -18.06 4.95 -16.31
C GLU A 322 -16.94 4.83 -15.24
N CYS A 323 -16.97 5.65 -14.19
CA CYS A 323 -16.03 5.52 -13.06
C CYS A 323 -16.21 4.17 -12.33
N ILE A 324 -17.44 3.78 -12.05
CA ILE A 324 -17.77 2.50 -11.39
C ILE A 324 -17.31 1.32 -12.26
N ASP A 325 -17.58 1.36 -13.58
CA ASP A 325 -17.12 0.34 -14.52
C ASP A 325 -15.60 0.24 -14.60
N GLY A 326 -14.93 1.39 -14.56
CA GLY A 326 -13.48 1.45 -14.48
C GLY A 326 -12.95 0.73 -13.21
N LEU A 327 -13.51 1.01 -12.03
CA LEU A 327 -13.14 0.33 -10.78
C LEU A 327 -13.46 -1.17 -10.82
N VAL A 328 -14.61 -1.56 -11.36
CA VAL A 328 -14.98 -2.98 -11.55
C VAL A 328 -13.97 -3.67 -12.45
N ARG A 329 -13.54 -3.03 -13.56
CA ARG A 329 -12.52 -3.54 -14.46
C ARG A 329 -11.17 -3.68 -13.74
N PHE A 330 -10.71 -2.65 -13.03
CA PHE A 330 -9.47 -2.70 -12.25
C PHE A 330 -9.49 -3.86 -11.24
N ARG A 331 -10.55 -4.01 -10.46
CA ARG A 331 -10.73 -5.11 -9.50
C ARG A 331 -10.77 -6.48 -10.17
N ARG A 332 -11.39 -6.60 -11.34
CA ARG A 332 -11.40 -7.84 -12.12
C ARG A 332 -10.00 -8.22 -12.59
N THR A 333 -9.26 -7.27 -13.16
CA THR A 333 -7.86 -7.47 -13.58
C THR A 333 -7.00 -7.89 -12.39
N HIS A 334 -7.10 -7.18 -11.26
CA HIS A 334 -6.38 -7.54 -10.03
C HIS A 334 -6.75 -8.94 -9.54
N GLN A 335 -8.03 -9.31 -9.52
CA GLN A 335 -8.49 -10.64 -9.14
C GLN A 335 -7.90 -11.72 -10.06
N GLN A 336 -7.88 -11.51 -11.36
CA GLN A 336 -7.31 -12.46 -12.33
C GLN A 336 -5.81 -12.66 -12.11
N ILE A 337 -5.05 -11.58 -11.92
CA ILE A 337 -3.63 -11.63 -11.59
C ILE A 337 -3.43 -12.40 -10.28
N THR A 338 -4.15 -12.04 -9.21
CA THR A 338 -4.03 -12.70 -7.92
C THR A 338 -4.33 -14.20 -7.99
N MET A 339 -5.34 -14.61 -8.77
CA MET A 339 -5.62 -16.04 -9.00
C MET A 339 -4.46 -16.78 -9.68
N ARG A 340 -3.80 -16.17 -10.67
CA ARG A 340 -2.64 -16.76 -11.35
C ARG A 340 -1.43 -16.87 -10.40
N TYR A 341 -1.20 -15.81 -9.62
CA TYR A 341 -0.04 -15.66 -8.73
C TYR A 341 -0.15 -16.45 -7.44
N ILE A 342 -1.35 -16.74 -6.96
CA ILE A 342 -1.58 -17.44 -5.68
C ILE A 342 -2.26 -18.77 -5.91
N THR A 343 -3.54 -18.81 -6.33
CA THR A 343 -4.29 -20.07 -6.49
C THR A 343 -3.62 -21.01 -7.50
N GLY A 344 -3.16 -20.47 -8.64
CA GLY A 344 -2.48 -21.26 -9.68
C GLY A 344 -1.15 -21.85 -9.25
N GLN A 345 -0.54 -21.35 -8.15
CA GLN A 345 0.74 -21.79 -7.63
C GLN A 345 0.62 -22.60 -6.33
N ALA A 346 -0.52 -22.53 -5.65
CA ALA A 346 -0.75 -23.24 -4.39
C ALA A 346 -0.81 -24.75 -4.62
N PRO A 347 -0.11 -25.57 -3.79
CA PRO A 347 -0.22 -27.02 -3.84
C PRO A 347 -1.64 -27.52 -3.54
N ASP A 348 -2.30 -26.85 -2.61
CA ASP A 348 -3.71 -27.08 -2.24
C ASP A 348 -4.49 -25.80 -2.60
N ARG A 349 -5.27 -25.89 -3.69
CA ARG A 349 -6.03 -24.74 -4.22
C ARG A 349 -7.13 -24.26 -3.27
N ASP A 350 -7.60 -25.12 -2.36
CA ASP A 350 -8.72 -24.83 -1.45
C ASP A 350 -8.26 -24.05 -0.19
N ARG A 351 -6.93 -23.88 0.00
CA ARG A 351 -6.34 -23.19 1.17
C ARG A 351 -5.53 -21.97 0.84
N ALA A 352 -5.79 -21.31 -0.26
CA ALA A 352 -5.08 -20.10 -0.64
C ALA A 352 -5.52 -18.91 0.23
N ILE A 353 -4.80 -18.67 1.34
CA ILE A 353 -5.00 -17.52 2.22
C ILE A 353 -4.15 -16.35 1.71
N GLY A 354 -4.71 -15.14 1.68
CA GLY A 354 -3.99 -13.91 1.33
C GLY A 354 -2.91 -13.53 2.37
N THR A 355 -1.97 -12.66 2.01
CA THR A 355 -0.95 -12.12 2.94
C THR A 355 -1.58 -11.37 4.12
N GLY A 356 -2.80 -10.85 3.95
CA GLY A 356 -3.62 -10.27 5.02
C GLY A 356 -4.38 -11.29 5.88
N GLY A 357 -4.20 -12.61 5.66
CA GLY A 357 -4.82 -13.66 6.49
C GLY A 357 -6.27 -13.98 6.17
N THR A 358 -6.83 -13.51 5.03
CA THR A 358 -8.22 -13.77 4.61
C THR A 358 -8.29 -14.71 3.41
N ASP A 359 -9.46 -15.33 3.19
CA ASP A 359 -9.81 -15.88 1.88
C ASP A 359 -9.89 -14.73 0.87
N TYR A 360 -8.75 -14.48 0.20
CA TYR A 360 -8.63 -13.36 -0.73
C TYR A 360 -9.54 -13.52 -1.95
N ALA A 361 -9.85 -14.74 -2.39
CA ALA A 361 -10.66 -14.97 -3.58
C ALA A 361 -12.11 -14.52 -3.35
N ASP A 362 -12.69 -14.90 -2.20
CA ASP A 362 -14.03 -14.46 -1.80
C ASP A 362 -14.04 -12.95 -1.51
N PHE A 363 -13.03 -12.43 -0.81
CA PHE A 363 -12.88 -10.99 -0.53
C PHE A 363 -12.84 -10.16 -1.83
N LEU A 364 -11.99 -10.50 -2.80
CA LEU A 364 -11.89 -9.78 -4.07
C LEU A 364 -13.15 -9.88 -4.91
N ARG A 365 -13.80 -11.05 -4.89
CA ARG A 365 -15.09 -11.22 -5.57
C ARG A 365 -16.16 -10.31 -4.97
N ARG A 366 -16.27 -10.27 -3.63
CA ARG A 366 -17.26 -9.44 -2.91
C ARG A 366 -17.04 -7.96 -3.15
N THR A 367 -15.82 -7.47 -2.95
CA THR A 367 -15.51 -6.04 -3.19
C THR A 367 -15.84 -5.62 -4.62
N ARG A 368 -15.60 -6.48 -5.61
CA ARG A 368 -15.97 -6.20 -7.00
C ARG A 368 -17.49 -6.16 -7.21
N ILE A 369 -18.25 -7.07 -6.58
CA ILE A 369 -19.72 -7.09 -6.64
C ILE A 369 -20.27 -5.83 -5.98
N GLU A 370 -19.86 -5.50 -4.75
CA GLU A 370 -20.29 -4.30 -4.03
C GLU A 370 -20.01 -3.01 -4.83
N THR A 371 -18.89 -2.97 -5.57
CA THR A 371 -18.62 -1.87 -6.50
C THR A 371 -19.60 -1.87 -7.66
N SER A 372 -19.84 -3.01 -8.30
CA SER A 372 -20.77 -3.14 -9.44
C SER A 372 -22.20 -2.74 -9.09
N ASP A 373 -22.63 -3.03 -7.85
CA ASP A 373 -23.97 -2.71 -7.36
C ASP A 373 -24.21 -1.21 -7.15
N ARG A 374 -23.16 -0.39 -7.32
CA ARG A 374 -23.27 1.08 -7.23
C ARG A 374 -23.66 1.76 -8.54
N ARG A 375 -23.72 1.05 -9.66
CA ARG A 375 -24.24 1.60 -10.91
C ARG A 375 -25.64 2.17 -10.73
N LEU A 376 -25.94 3.18 -11.52
CA LEU A 376 -27.26 3.82 -11.58
C LEU A 376 -28.13 3.24 -12.72
N HIS A 377 -27.48 2.72 -13.79
CA HIS A 377 -28.15 2.16 -14.98
C HIS A 377 -27.55 0.82 -15.41
#